data_6eaefff5915623a556f8c8427b63113e
#
_entry.id   6eaefff5915623a556f8c8427b63113e
#
_cell.length_a   1.000
_cell.length_b   1.000
_cell.length_c   1.000
_cell.angle_alpha   90.00
_cell.angle_beta   90.00
_cell.angle_gamma   90.00
#
_symmetry.space_group_name_H-M   'P 1'
#
loop_
_entity.id
_entity.type
_entity.pdbx_description
1 polymer ?
#
loop_
_entity_poly.entity_id
_entity_poly.type
_entity_poly.pdbx_seq_one_letter_code
_entity_poly.pdbx_strand_id
1 'polypeptide(L)'
;FFGAEMGASHIGEIARLTRIAPPNTAIVLKVGVAHLGEFGSRERIAQAKSEIVQGLLPGGTAVLNADDEHVVPMAGLANGDVLWFGLGSSQEPEVRAIDVTADRSDHAEFTLVDADGNHTPVHLGIPGRHNVMNALAAATVAMRYGMAPETVARILASQHTISPHRMALSTVNREGTSFTLIDDSFNANPDSM
;
A
#
# COMPACT_ATOMS: atom_id res chain seq x y z
N PHE A 1 5.86 1.88 -17.78
CA PHE A 1 5.18 1.06 -16.78
C PHE A 1 3.68 1.32 -16.83
N PHE A 2 2.89 0.29 -16.57
CA PHE A 2 1.44 0.38 -16.45
C PHE A 2 1.05 -0.15 -15.05
N GLY A 3 0.43 0.68 -14.23
CA GLY A 3 -0.10 0.32 -12.93
C GLY A 3 -1.61 0.16 -13.01
N ALA A 4 -2.13 -0.97 -12.53
CA ALA A 4 -3.55 -1.25 -12.49
C ALA A 4 -3.99 -1.60 -11.07
N GLU A 5 -5.01 -0.93 -10.54
CA GLU A 5 -5.72 -1.36 -9.34
C GLU A 5 -6.77 -2.41 -9.73
N MET A 6 -6.67 -3.59 -9.11
CA MET A 6 -7.59 -4.70 -9.34
C MET A 6 -8.44 -4.92 -8.10
N GLY A 7 -9.71 -4.52 -8.17
CA GLY A 7 -10.69 -4.71 -7.10
C GLY A 7 -11.57 -5.93 -7.34
N ALA A 8 -12.13 -6.50 -6.27
CA ALA A 8 -13.09 -7.58 -6.32
C ALA A 8 -14.13 -7.48 -5.19
N SER A 9 -15.32 -7.94 -5.50
CA SER A 9 -16.40 -8.24 -4.55
C SER A 9 -16.64 -9.75 -4.40
N HIS A 10 -16.12 -10.55 -5.35
CA HIS A 10 -16.27 -12.01 -5.37
C HIS A 10 -14.96 -12.70 -5.76
N ILE A 11 -14.82 -13.96 -5.31
CA ILE A 11 -13.74 -14.86 -5.74
C ILE A 11 -13.86 -15.11 -7.26
N GLY A 12 -12.72 -15.11 -7.98
CA GLY A 12 -12.63 -15.30 -9.42
C GLY A 12 -12.56 -14.01 -10.24
N GLU A 13 -12.88 -12.85 -9.64
CA GLU A 13 -12.87 -11.57 -10.35
C GLU A 13 -11.44 -11.08 -10.62
N ILE A 14 -10.55 -11.15 -9.63
CA ILE A 14 -9.13 -10.80 -9.83
C ILE A 14 -8.48 -11.81 -10.78
N ALA A 15 -8.77 -13.10 -10.65
CA ALA A 15 -8.29 -14.10 -11.59
C ALA A 15 -8.74 -13.82 -13.04
N ARG A 16 -9.92 -13.25 -13.25
CA ARG A 16 -10.36 -12.79 -14.57
C ARG A 16 -9.56 -11.59 -15.04
N LEU A 17 -9.32 -10.61 -14.17
CA LEU A 17 -8.55 -9.40 -14.49
C LEU A 17 -7.11 -9.73 -14.84
N THR A 18 -6.47 -10.63 -14.10
CA THR A 18 -5.09 -11.07 -14.39
C THR A 18 -4.95 -11.84 -15.70
N ARG A 19 -6.02 -12.48 -16.19
CA ARG A 19 -6.02 -13.06 -17.56
C ARG A 19 -6.10 -12.00 -18.66
N ILE A 20 -6.71 -10.86 -18.38
CA ILE A 20 -6.79 -9.74 -19.34
C ILE A 20 -5.48 -8.95 -19.34
N ALA A 21 -4.93 -8.68 -18.17
CA ALA A 21 -3.69 -7.94 -17.96
C ALA A 21 -2.77 -8.70 -16.98
N PRO A 22 -2.04 -9.73 -17.45
CA PRO A 22 -1.19 -10.53 -16.57
C PRO A 22 -0.06 -9.66 -15.98
N PRO A 23 0.08 -9.60 -14.65
CA PRO A 23 1.05 -8.72 -14.03
C PRO A 23 2.47 -9.31 -14.03
N ASN A 24 3.48 -8.44 -14.25
CA ASN A 24 4.88 -8.77 -13.95
C ASN A 24 5.18 -8.60 -12.46
N THR A 25 4.46 -7.69 -11.81
CA THR A 25 4.57 -7.45 -10.36
C THR A 25 3.17 -7.34 -9.77
N ALA A 26 2.89 -8.13 -8.75
CA ALA A 26 1.66 -8.10 -7.99
C ALA A 26 1.94 -7.54 -6.59
N ILE A 27 1.10 -6.62 -6.13
CA ILE A 27 1.21 -6.03 -4.79
C ILE A 27 -0.03 -6.41 -4.00
N VAL A 28 0.14 -6.89 -2.77
CA VAL A 28 -0.96 -7.07 -1.81
C VAL A 28 -0.65 -6.29 -0.54
N LEU A 29 -1.41 -5.21 -0.33
CA LEU A 29 -1.19 -4.29 0.78
C LEU A 29 -1.75 -4.81 2.10
N LYS A 30 -2.98 -5.33 2.08
CA LYS A 30 -3.70 -5.69 3.31
C LYS A 30 -4.92 -6.55 2.98
N VAL A 31 -5.26 -7.44 3.90
CA VAL A 31 -6.57 -8.10 3.96
C VAL A 31 -7.41 -7.43 5.06
N GLY A 32 -8.15 -6.38 4.68
CA GLY A 32 -9.04 -5.67 5.59
C GLY A 32 -10.40 -6.35 5.74
N VAL A 33 -11.36 -5.63 6.33
CA VAL A 33 -12.75 -6.08 6.49
C VAL A 33 -13.72 -5.45 5.48
N ALA A 34 -13.21 -4.67 4.52
CA ALA A 34 -14.03 -4.12 3.46
C ALA A 34 -14.71 -5.24 2.66
N HIS A 35 -15.99 -5.05 2.33
CA HIS A 35 -16.83 -6.05 1.65
C HIS A 35 -17.03 -7.37 2.42
N LEU A 36 -16.81 -7.38 3.74
CA LEU A 36 -17.01 -8.58 4.56
C LEU A 36 -18.40 -9.20 4.41
N GLY A 37 -19.44 -8.35 4.24
CA GLY A 37 -20.80 -8.80 4.00
C GLY A 37 -20.98 -9.59 2.68
N GLU A 38 -20.20 -9.28 1.66
CA GLU A 38 -20.26 -9.94 0.34
C GLU A 38 -19.40 -11.20 0.31
N PHE A 39 -18.23 -11.17 0.90
CA PHE A 39 -17.33 -12.32 0.98
C PHE A 39 -17.69 -13.29 2.10
N GLY A 40 -18.31 -12.84 3.17
CA GLY A 40 -18.69 -13.64 4.34
C GLY A 40 -17.59 -13.87 5.37
N SER A 41 -16.30 -13.85 5.01
CA SER A 41 -15.18 -13.95 5.96
C SER A 41 -13.90 -13.30 5.42
N ARG A 42 -12.93 -13.02 6.33
CA ARG A 42 -11.60 -12.48 5.96
C ARG A 42 -10.78 -13.48 5.14
N GLU A 43 -10.92 -14.77 5.40
CA GLU A 43 -10.24 -15.84 4.65
C GLU A 43 -10.69 -15.83 3.18
N ARG A 44 -11.98 -15.57 2.93
CA ARG A 44 -12.50 -15.46 1.56
C ARG A 44 -12.01 -14.18 0.87
N ILE A 45 -11.86 -13.08 1.60
CA ILE A 45 -11.23 -11.86 1.07
C ILE A 45 -9.76 -12.15 0.74
N ALA A 46 -9.04 -12.84 1.63
CA ALA A 46 -7.66 -13.27 1.39
C ALA A 46 -7.55 -14.17 0.15
N GLN A 47 -8.46 -15.15 0.01
CA GLN A 47 -8.54 -16.01 -1.16
C GLN A 47 -8.73 -15.20 -2.45
N ALA A 48 -9.68 -14.26 -2.49
CA ALA A 48 -9.89 -13.42 -3.67
C ALA A 48 -8.66 -12.56 -3.99
N LYS A 49 -8.04 -11.93 -2.98
CA LYS A 49 -6.82 -11.12 -3.17
C LYS A 49 -5.62 -11.96 -3.62
N SER A 50 -5.51 -13.20 -3.16
CA SER A 50 -4.41 -14.08 -3.56
C SER A 50 -4.40 -14.42 -5.05
N GLU A 51 -5.52 -14.26 -5.74
CA GLU A 51 -5.64 -14.50 -7.19
C GLU A 51 -4.70 -13.60 -8.01
N ILE A 52 -4.33 -12.40 -7.49
CA ILE A 52 -3.37 -11.54 -8.19
C ILE A 52 -1.96 -12.13 -8.18
N VAL A 53 -1.59 -12.82 -7.09
CA VAL A 53 -0.31 -13.51 -6.97
C VAL A 53 -0.27 -14.75 -7.87
N GLN A 54 -1.36 -15.51 -7.89
CA GLN A 54 -1.51 -16.67 -8.78
C GLN A 54 -1.50 -16.29 -10.26
N GLY A 55 -1.96 -15.08 -10.58
CA GLY A 55 -2.01 -14.54 -11.93
C GLY A 55 -0.71 -13.91 -12.44
N LEU A 56 0.37 -13.93 -11.64
CA LEU A 56 1.68 -13.44 -12.06
C LEU A 56 2.19 -14.21 -13.30
N LEU A 57 2.84 -13.46 -14.19
CA LEU A 57 3.62 -14.06 -15.28
C LEU A 57 4.74 -14.93 -14.71
N PRO A 58 5.20 -15.97 -15.44
CA PRO A 58 6.36 -16.77 -15.04
C PRO A 58 7.57 -15.89 -14.75
N GLY A 59 8.19 -16.05 -13.56
CA GLY A 59 9.29 -15.21 -13.09
C GLY A 59 8.88 -13.81 -12.64
N GLY A 60 7.59 -13.54 -12.49
CA GLY A 60 7.08 -12.30 -11.92
C GLY A 60 7.38 -12.16 -10.43
N THR A 61 7.14 -10.98 -9.88
CA THR A 61 7.45 -10.65 -8.48
C THR A 61 6.17 -10.38 -7.69
N ALA A 62 6.00 -11.07 -6.57
CA ALA A 62 4.99 -10.75 -5.56
C ALA A 62 5.59 -9.79 -4.52
N VAL A 63 4.96 -8.65 -4.30
CA VAL A 63 5.33 -7.67 -3.27
C VAL A 63 4.26 -7.71 -2.17
N LEU A 64 4.62 -8.25 -1.02
CA LEU A 64 3.69 -8.67 0.02
C LEU A 64 3.95 -7.94 1.34
N ASN A 65 2.86 -7.62 2.04
CA ASN A 65 2.93 -7.06 3.38
C ASN A 65 3.32 -8.14 4.39
N ALA A 66 4.49 -7.96 5.01
CA ALA A 66 5.04 -8.86 6.03
C ALA A 66 4.26 -8.85 7.36
N ASP A 67 3.51 -7.77 7.62
CA ASP A 67 2.81 -7.56 8.89
C ASP A 67 1.34 -8.01 8.88
N ASP A 68 0.84 -8.51 7.74
CA ASP A 68 -0.55 -9.00 7.63
C ASP A 68 -0.57 -10.54 7.57
N GLU A 69 -1.12 -11.15 8.62
CA GLU A 69 -1.20 -12.63 8.78
C GLU A 69 -1.96 -13.34 7.65
N HIS A 70 -2.85 -12.64 6.95
CA HIS A 70 -3.60 -13.18 5.81
C HIS A 70 -2.87 -12.95 4.47
N VAL A 71 -1.90 -12.04 4.42
CA VAL A 71 -1.06 -11.80 3.23
C VAL A 71 0.15 -12.73 3.23
N VAL A 72 0.77 -12.97 4.37
CA VAL A 72 1.97 -13.82 4.49
C VAL A 72 1.83 -15.19 3.80
N PRO A 73 0.73 -15.95 3.95
CA PRO A 73 0.56 -17.24 3.28
C PRO A 73 0.52 -17.16 1.75
N MET A 74 0.25 -15.99 1.18
CA MET A 74 0.16 -15.82 -0.29
C MET A 74 1.52 -16.01 -0.98
N ALA A 75 2.62 -15.89 -0.24
CA ALA A 75 3.97 -16.13 -0.76
C ALA A 75 4.12 -17.55 -1.37
N GLY A 76 3.46 -18.54 -0.78
CA GLY A 76 3.45 -19.91 -1.28
C GLY A 76 2.71 -20.11 -2.61
N LEU A 77 2.02 -19.10 -3.11
CA LEU A 77 1.29 -19.09 -4.38
C LEU A 77 2.07 -18.42 -5.52
N ALA A 78 3.18 -17.75 -5.20
CA ALA A 78 3.99 -17.07 -6.20
C ALA A 78 4.83 -18.05 -7.00
N ASN A 79 4.86 -17.89 -8.33
CA ASN A 79 5.70 -18.66 -9.25
C ASN A 79 6.99 -17.90 -9.63
N GLY A 80 7.50 -17.06 -8.75
CA GLY A 80 8.66 -16.21 -8.96
C GLY A 80 9.16 -15.59 -7.67
N ASP A 81 9.76 -14.41 -7.74
CA ASP A 81 10.32 -13.74 -6.58
C ASP A 81 9.23 -13.26 -5.61
N VAL A 82 9.54 -13.28 -4.33
CA VAL A 82 8.71 -12.65 -3.29
C VAL A 82 9.56 -11.60 -2.60
N LEU A 83 9.06 -10.38 -2.54
CA LEU A 83 9.64 -9.26 -1.79
C LEU A 83 8.67 -8.84 -0.68
N TRP A 84 9.21 -8.59 0.49
CA TRP A 84 8.45 -8.20 1.66
C TRP A 84 8.63 -6.72 1.97
N PHE A 85 7.55 -6.08 2.38
CA PHE A 85 7.60 -4.75 2.98
C PHE A 85 6.81 -4.74 4.29
N GLY A 86 7.19 -3.88 5.22
CA GLY A 86 6.49 -3.79 6.49
C GLY A 86 7.24 -3.03 7.57
N LEU A 87 6.76 -3.16 8.81
CA LEU A 87 7.39 -2.61 10.01
C LEU A 87 8.26 -3.65 10.73
N GLY A 88 8.22 -4.92 10.28
CA GLY A 88 9.04 -6.00 10.82
C GLY A 88 8.40 -6.81 11.95
N SER A 89 7.06 -6.95 11.95
CA SER A 89 6.35 -7.67 13.01
C SER A 89 6.37 -9.18 12.88
N SER A 90 6.27 -9.73 11.66
CA SER A 90 6.08 -11.19 11.44
C SER A 90 7.13 -11.84 10.56
N GLN A 91 7.65 -11.11 9.59
CA GLN A 91 8.70 -11.51 8.67
C GLN A 91 9.75 -10.41 8.65
N GLU A 92 11.00 -10.73 8.32
CA GLU A 92 12.01 -9.70 8.11
C GLU A 92 11.86 -9.12 6.69
N PRO A 93 11.32 -7.90 6.56
CA PRO A 93 11.05 -7.33 5.24
C PRO A 93 12.32 -6.77 4.60
N GLU A 94 12.44 -6.91 3.27
CA GLU A 94 13.51 -6.28 2.50
C GLU A 94 13.44 -4.76 2.51
N VAL A 95 12.21 -4.22 2.65
CA VAL A 95 11.99 -2.77 2.79
C VAL A 95 11.12 -2.51 4.01
N ARG A 96 11.66 -1.81 4.98
CA ARG A 96 10.96 -1.53 6.23
C ARG A 96 11.04 -0.07 6.65
N ALA A 97 10.09 0.35 7.49
CA ALA A 97 10.13 1.63 8.17
C ALA A 97 10.43 1.43 9.65
N ILE A 98 11.39 2.20 10.15
CA ILE A 98 11.69 2.32 11.58
C ILE A 98 11.51 3.78 12.03
N ASP A 99 11.40 4.01 13.32
CA ASP A 99 11.26 5.34 13.93
C ASP A 99 10.06 6.15 13.38
N VAL A 100 8.94 5.46 13.16
CA VAL A 100 7.75 6.07 12.55
C VAL A 100 7.09 7.04 13.51
N THR A 101 7.14 8.32 13.14
CA THR A 101 6.49 9.45 13.83
C THR A 101 5.55 10.19 12.89
N ALA A 102 4.94 11.27 13.35
CA ALA A 102 4.15 12.16 12.50
C ALA A 102 4.39 13.61 12.94
N ASP A 103 4.35 14.53 11.99
CA ASP A 103 4.38 15.95 12.25
C ASP A 103 3.02 16.47 12.77
N ARG A 104 2.93 17.80 13.02
CA ARG A 104 1.69 18.43 13.51
C ARG A 104 0.53 18.41 12.52
N SER A 105 0.80 18.10 11.26
CA SER A 105 -0.16 18.00 10.17
C SER A 105 -0.46 16.56 9.78
N ASP A 106 -0.05 15.60 10.64
CA ASP A 106 -0.20 14.15 10.46
C ASP A 106 0.56 13.59 9.23
N HIS A 107 1.61 14.29 8.76
CA HIS A 107 2.51 13.72 7.76
C HIS A 107 3.49 12.79 8.46
N ALA A 108 3.58 11.56 7.97
CA ALA A 108 4.46 10.57 8.57
C ALA A 108 5.92 10.84 8.23
N GLU A 109 6.77 10.72 9.25
CA GLU A 109 8.23 10.75 9.17
C GLU A 109 8.77 9.40 9.64
N PHE A 110 9.70 8.81 8.88
CA PHE A 110 10.32 7.54 9.24
C PHE A 110 11.66 7.36 8.54
N THR A 111 12.42 6.38 9.01
CA THR A 111 13.61 5.90 8.29
C THR A 111 13.25 4.66 7.49
N LEU A 112 13.40 4.73 6.17
CA LEU A 112 13.33 3.59 5.27
C LEU A 112 14.65 2.82 5.36
N VAL A 113 14.57 1.53 5.63
CA VAL A 113 15.71 0.61 5.60
C VAL A 113 15.50 -0.34 4.43
N ASP A 114 16.48 -0.40 3.53
CA ASP A 114 16.45 -1.27 2.37
C ASP A 114 17.09 -2.65 2.65
N ALA A 115 17.07 -3.54 1.65
CA ALA A 115 17.64 -4.88 1.74
C ALA A 115 19.14 -4.92 2.03
N ASP A 116 19.87 -3.87 1.64
CA ASP A 116 21.31 -3.73 1.89
C ASP A 116 21.60 -3.12 3.28
N GLY A 117 20.57 -2.78 4.04
CA GLY A 117 20.66 -2.15 5.35
C GLY A 117 20.94 -0.65 5.31
N ASN A 118 20.80 0.01 4.16
CA ASN A 118 20.94 1.46 4.08
C ASN A 118 19.73 2.15 4.69
N HIS A 119 19.98 3.29 5.34
CA HIS A 119 19.00 4.09 6.04
C HIS A 119 18.73 5.37 5.27
N THR A 120 17.50 5.57 4.81
CA THR A 120 17.07 6.77 4.08
C THR A 120 15.95 7.46 4.84
N PRO A 121 16.11 8.72 5.28
CA PRO A 121 15.02 9.46 5.92
C PRO A 121 13.91 9.78 4.90
N VAL A 122 12.66 9.57 5.31
CA VAL A 122 11.46 9.83 4.50
C VAL A 122 10.51 10.70 5.29
N HIS A 123 10.01 11.74 4.65
CA HIS A 123 8.87 12.54 5.09
C HIS A 123 7.80 12.44 4.01
N LEU A 124 6.60 11.97 4.36
CA LEU A 124 5.52 11.84 3.39
C LEU A 124 4.88 13.20 3.14
N GLY A 125 4.66 13.55 1.88
CA GLY A 125 3.94 14.77 1.50
C GLY A 125 2.41 14.65 1.62
N ILE A 126 1.89 13.47 1.99
CA ILE A 126 0.47 13.19 2.23
C ILE A 126 0.24 12.84 3.69
N PRO A 127 -0.86 13.33 4.32
CA PRO A 127 -1.17 13.04 5.70
C PRO A 127 -1.67 11.60 5.89
N GLY A 128 -1.58 11.14 7.14
CA GLY A 128 -2.10 9.84 7.56
C GLY A 128 -1.03 8.76 7.72
N ARG A 129 -0.87 8.28 8.95
CA ARG A 129 0.11 7.23 9.30
C ARG A 129 -0.07 5.94 8.49
N HIS A 130 -1.31 5.62 8.07
CA HIS A 130 -1.60 4.45 7.22
C HIS A 130 -0.88 4.51 5.87
N ASN A 131 -0.50 5.69 5.40
CA ASN A 131 0.24 5.87 4.16
C ASN A 131 1.69 5.40 4.23
N VAL A 132 2.23 5.10 5.43
CA VAL A 132 3.55 4.48 5.56
C VAL A 132 3.58 3.12 4.84
N MET A 133 2.57 2.28 5.04
CA MET A 133 2.50 0.97 4.38
C MET A 133 2.34 1.10 2.86
N ASN A 134 1.55 2.06 2.40
CA ASN A 134 1.40 2.36 0.96
C ASN A 134 2.73 2.83 0.37
N ALA A 135 3.46 3.69 1.09
CA ALA A 135 4.77 4.20 0.68
C ALA A 135 5.83 3.08 0.62
N LEU A 136 5.85 2.18 1.62
CA LEU A 136 6.77 1.03 1.63
C LEU A 136 6.52 0.09 0.45
N ALA A 137 5.25 -0.22 0.15
CA ALA A 137 4.91 -1.04 -1.01
C ALA A 137 5.37 -0.39 -2.32
N ALA A 138 5.13 0.91 -2.50
CA ALA A 138 5.56 1.66 -3.66
C ALA A 138 7.10 1.74 -3.76
N ALA A 139 7.78 1.96 -2.63
CA ALA A 139 9.24 1.98 -2.53
C ALA A 139 9.85 0.63 -2.93
N THR A 140 9.30 -0.48 -2.42
CA THR A 140 9.75 -1.83 -2.74
C THR A 140 9.72 -2.08 -4.25
N VAL A 141 8.61 -1.72 -4.90
CA VAL A 141 8.50 -1.85 -6.36
C VAL A 141 9.47 -0.94 -7.08
N ALA A 142 9.56 0.33 -6.70
CA ALA A 142 10.44 1.30 -7.35
C ALA A 142 11.92 0.87 -7.26
N MET A 143 12.35 0.41 -6.09
CA MET A 143 13.73 -0.07 -5.86
C MET A 143 14.00 -1.39 -6.59
N ARG A 144 13.03 -2.31 -6.67
CA ARG A 144 13.13 -3.52 -7.49
C ARG A 144 13.40 -3.21 -8.98
N TYR A 145 12.91 -2.07 -9.46
CA TYR A 145 13.16 -1.57 -10.82
C TYR A 145 14.31 -0.58 -10.93
N GLY A 146 15.18 -0.54 -9.91
CA GLY A 146 16.46 0.18 -9.96
C GLY A 146 16.41 1.66 -9.54
N MET A 147 15.33 2.11 -8.91
CA MET A 147 15.28 3.46 -8.37
C MET A 147 16.04 3.53 -7.04
N ALA A 148 16.93 4.51 -6.90
CA ALA A 148 17.67 4.73 -5.66
C ALA A 148 16.75 5.16 -4.50
N PRO A 149 16.99 4.70 -3.26
CA PRO A 149 16.16 5.01 -2.10
C PRO A 149 15.95 6.52 -1.87
N GLU A 150 16.99 7.35 -2.09
CA GLU A 150 16.90 8.80 -1.94
C GLU A 150 15.96 9.43 -2.97
N THR A 151 15.94 8.86 -4.18
CA THR A 151 15.00 9.30 -5.23
C THR A 151 13.56 8.93 -4.86
N VAL A 152 13.36 7.73 -4.32
CA VAL A 152 12.05 7.29 -3.80
C VAL A 152 11.60 8.24 -2.69
N ALA A 153 12.44 8.51 -1.69
CA ALA A 153 12.14 9.42 -0.58
C ALA A 153 11.73 10.82 -1.08
N ARG A 154 12.47 11.38 -2.03
CA ARG A 154 12.18 12.68 -2.63
C ARG A 154 10.85 12.70 -3.38
N ILE A 155 10.52 11.64 -4.10
CA ILE A 155 9.23 11.53 -4.82
C ILE A 155 8.08 11.40 -3.83
N LEU A 156 8.20 10.58 -2.79
CA LEU A 156 7.18 10.43 -1.74
C LEU A 156 6.90 11.75 -1.02
N ALA A 157 7.95 12.54 -0.73
CA ALA A 157 7.82 13.86 -0.13
C ALA A 157 7.11 14.88 -1.05
N SER A 158 7.23 14.72 -2.37
CA SER A 158 6.62 15.64 -3.35
C SER A 158 5.15 15.34 -3.66
N GLN A 159 4.61 14.22 -3.17
CA GLN A 159 3.21 13.86 -3.38
C GLN A 159 2.33 14.57 -2.35
N HIS A 160 1.46 15.47 -2.79
CA HIS A 160 0.57 16.23 -1.90
C HIS A 160 -0.90 15.84 -2.02
N THR A 161 -1.24 15.05 -3.04
CA THR A 161 -2.62 14.58 -3.27
C THR A 161 -2.55 13.23 -3.96
N ILE A 162 -3.26 12.22 -3.42
CA ILE A 162 -3.37 10.90 -4.06
C ILE A 162 -4.59 10.88 -4.98
N SER A 163 -5.73 11.27 -4.45
CA SER A 163 -7.00 11.37 -5.19
C SER A 163 -7.93 12.37 -4.51
N PRO A 164 -8.89 12.96 -5.25
CA PRO A 164 -9.90 13.82 -4.65
C PRO A 164 -10.65 13.12 -3.51
N HIS A 165 -11.06 13.87 -2.50
CA HIS A 165 -11.90 13.40 -1.40
C HIS A 165 -11.25 12.30 -0.52
N ARG A 166 -9.90 12.22 -0.47
CA ARG A 166 -9.15 11.37 0.45
C ARG A 166 -8.25 12.23 1.30
N MET A 167 -8.66 12.44 2.57
CA MET A 167 -7.95 13.31 3.54
C MET A 167 -7.57 14.68 2.94
N ALA A 168 -8.41 15.22 2.05
CA ALA A 168 -8.15 16.49 1.39
C ALA A 168 -8.34 17.65 2.38
N LEU A 169 -7.24 18.33 2.72
CA LEU A 169 -7.24 19.48 3.61
C LEU A 169 -7.47 20.75 2.81
N SER A 170 -8.44 21.58 3.25
CA SER A 170 -8.67 22.90 2.69
C SER A 170 -9.02 23.90 3.78
N THR A 171 -8.72 25.18 3.53
CA THR A 171 -9.14 26.27 4.41
C THR A 171 -10.38 26.91 3.83
N VAL A 172 -11.46 26.92 4.60
CA VAL A 172 -12.73 27.55 4.24
C VAL A 172 -12.84 28.86 5.01
N ASN A 173 -13.06 29.95 4.28
CA ASN A 173 -13.33 31.28 4.86
C ASN A 173 -14.80 31.64 4.62
N ARG A 174 -15.55 31.81 5.68
CA ARG A 174 -16.96 32.20 5.61
C ARG A 174 -17.31 33.21 6.70
N GLU A 175 -17.90 34.31 6.29
CA GLU A 175 -18.42 35.35 7.20
C GLU A 175 -17.42 35.84 8.27
N GLY A 176 -16.14 35.96 7.87
CA GLY A 176 -15.07 36.40 8.78
C GLY A 176 -14.49 35.31 9.69
N THR A 177 -14.99 34.08 9.55
CA THR A 177 -14.47 32.90 10.26
C THR A 177 -13.65 32.02 9.29
N SER A 178 -12.48 31.60 9.74
CA SER A 178 -11.64 30.64 9.00
C SER A 178 -11.59 29.31 9.74
N PHE A 179 -11.81 28.20 9.02
CA PHE A 179 -11.67 26.86 9.57
C PHE A 179 -11.05 25.91 8.56
N THR A 180 -10.45 24.84 9.07
CA THR A 180 -9.91 23.76 8.23
C THR A 180 -11.00 22.73 7.97
N LEU A 181 -11.26 22.45 6.69
CA LEU A 181 -12.10 21.36 6.25
C LEU A 181 -11.23 20.16 5.90
N ILE A 182 -11.55 19.02 6.46
CA ILE A 182 -10.98 17.72 6.09
C ILE A 182 -12.04 16.97 5.28
N ASP A 183 -11.77 16.72 4.01
CA ASP A 183 -12.67 15.99 3.13
C ASP A 183 -12.11 14.58 2.89
N ASP A 184 -12.73 13.58 3.51
CA ASP A 184 -12.44 12.15 3.35
C ASP A 184 -13.71 11.38 2.92
N SER A 185 -14.47 11.98 2.01
CA SER A 185 -15.79 11.48 1.59
C SER A 185 -15.76 10.48 0.42
N PHE A 186 -14.58 10.09 -0.07
CA PHE A 186 -14.46 9.17 -1.21
C PHE A 186 -15.06 7.80 -0.91
N ASN A 187 -14.77 7.24 0.25
CA ASN A 187 -15.30 5.95 0.71
C ASN A 187 -15.22 5.85 2.23
N ALA A 188 -16.11 5.08 2.82
CA ALA A 188 -16.11 4.81 4.25
C ALA A 188 -16.32 3.32 4.50
N ASN A 189 -15.50 2.75 5.39
CA ASN A 189 -15.64 1.40 5.91
C ASN A 189 -15.09 1.37 7.34
N PRO A 190 -15.39 0.32 8.14
CA PRO A 190 -14.96 0.26 9.54
C PRO A 190 -13.44 0.38 9.78
N ASP A 191 -12.61 0.01 8.79
CA ASP A 191 -11.15 0.11 8.89
C ASP A 191 -10.62 1.53 8.58
N SER A 192 -11.40 2.35 7.87
CA SER A 192 -11.01 3.70 7.42
C SER A 192 -11.62 4.83 8.25
N MET A 193 -12.57 4.52 9.12
CA MET A 193 -13.24 5.47 10.02
C MET A 193 -12.62 5.47 11.42
#